data_9264a0900c80c0ae7ea74255fec68730
#
_entry.id   9264a0900c80c0ae7ea74255fec68730
#
_cell.length_a   1.000
_cell.length_b   1.000
_cell.length_c   1.000
_cell.angle_alpha   90.00
_cell.angle_beta   90.00
_cell.angle_gamma   90.00
#
_symmetry.space_group_name_H-M   'P 1'
#
loop_
_entity.id
_entity.type
_entity.pdbx_description
1 polymer ?
#
loop_
_entity_poly.entity_id
_entity_poly.type
_entity_poly.pdbx_seq_one_letter_code
_entity_poly.pdbx_strand_id
1 'polypeptide(L)'
;MTTEADAILAEGLAKELLARRLVACVSMQQIHSHYFWQGKHESAQEVQLLIKTTQDRLDALHEAISDLHSYETPEWLHWSVSASDPYAAWAAAAVNTA
;
A
#
# COMPACT_ATOMS: atom_id res chain seq x y z
N MET A 1 -2.42 -2.39 3.23
CA MET A 1 -1.01 -2.43 3.67
C MET A 1 -0.25 -3.44 2.85
N THR A 2 0.95 -3.10 2.44
CA THR A 2 1.87 -3.99 1.75
C THR A 2 3.29 -3.72 2.20
N THR A 3 4.24 -4.52 1.72
CA THR A 3 5.68 -4.31 1.94
C THR A 3 6.38 -4.31 0.59
N GLU A 4 7.48 -3.58 0.49
CA GLU A 4 8.32 -3.60 -0.70
C GLU A 4 9.77 -3.86 -0.30
N ALA A 5 10.60 -4.29 -1.25
CA ALA A 5 11.95 -4.76 -0.96
C ALA A 5 12.89 -3.65 -0.47
N ASP A 6 12.72 -2.44 -0.94
CA ASP A 6 13.56 -1.31 -0.57
C ASP A 6 12.83 0.02 -0.73
N ALA A 7 13.47 1.10 -0.28
CA ALA A 7 12.88 2.43 -0.28
C ALA A 7 12.63 2.96 -1.70
N ILE A 8 13.47 2.62 -2.67
CA ILE A 8 13.32 3.10 -4.05
C ILE A 8 12.07 2.48 -4.68
N LEU A 9 11.89 1.18 -4.52
CA LEU A 9 10.71 0.47 -5.02
C LEU A 9 9.44 0.93 -4.31
N ALA A 10 9.49 1.09 -2.99
CA ALA A 10 8.35 1.57 -2.21
C ALA A 10 7.93 2.98 -2.63
N GLU A 11 8.88 3.88 -2.81
CA GLU A 11 8.59 5.25 -3.23
C GLU A 11 8.02 5.30 -4.64
N GLY A 12 8.57 4.50 -5.56
CA GLY A 12 8.04 4.39 -6.91
C GLY A 12 6.61 3.90 -6.95
N LEU A 13 6.30 2.87 -6.14
CA LEU A 13 4.94 2.36 -6.01
C LEU A 13 3.99 3.42 -5.45
N ALA A 14 4.39 4.10 -4.37
CA ALA A 14 3.58 5.15 -3.76
C ALA A 14 3.27 6.29 -4.76
N LYS A 15 4.26 6.74 -5.49
CA LYS A 15 4.09 7.82 -6.48
C LYS A 15 3.12 7.41 -7.60
N GLU A 16 3.23 6.18 -8.08
CA GLU A 16 2.35 5.70 -9.14
C GLU A 16 0.91 5.56 -8.66
N LEU A 17 0.71 5.05 -7.46
CA LEU A 17 -0.63 4.91 -6.88
C LEU A 17 -1.29 6.29 -6.67
N LEU A 18 -0.51 7.28 -6.22
CA LEU A 18 -1.00 8.65 -6.06
C LEU A 18 -1.33 9.29 -7.43
N ALA A 19 -0.49 9.08 -8.43
CA ALA A 19 -0.73 9.60 -9.77
C ALA A 19 -2.02 9.07 -10.38
N ARG A 20 -2.36 7.81 -10.08
CA ARG A 20 -3.59 7.17 -10.54
C ARG A 20 -4.81 7.52 -9.69
N ARG A 21 -4.66 8.33 -8.66
CA ARG A 21 -5.76 8.68 -7.73
C ARG A 21 -6.39 7.47 -7.04
N LEU A 22 -5.60 6.42 -6.82
CA LEU A 22 -6.06 5.22 -6.15
C LEU A 22 -5.92 5.30 -4.63
N VAL A 23 -5.08 6.21 -4.16
CA VAL A 23 -4.80 6.37 -2.73
C VAL A 23 -4.76 7.86 -2.36
N ALA A 24 -5.09 8.16 -1.11
CA ALA A 24 -5.02 9.51 -0.58
C ALA A 24 -3.67 9.79 0.08
N CYS A 25 -3.09 8.78 0.70
CA CYS A 25 -1.83 8.91 1.45
C CYS A 25 -1.13 7.56 1.51
N VAL A 26 0.19 7.59 1.45
CA VAL A 26 1.03 6.41 1.71
C VAL A 26 2.07 6.81 2.74
N SER A 27 2.06 6.14 3.88
CA SER A 27 3.11 6.28 4.89
C SER A 27 4.04 5.09 4.81
N MET A 28 5.34 5.33 4.90
CA MET A 28 6.34 4.28 4.76
C MET A 28 7.19 4.16 6.02
N GLN A 29 7.55 2.94 6.36
CA GLN A 29 8.36 2.63 7.52
C GLN A 29 9.29 1.47 7.21
N GLN A 30 10.56 1.59 7.60
CA GLN A 30 11.49 0.48 7.50
C GLN A 30 11.20 -0.54 8.57
N ILE A 31 11.15 -1.81 8.18
CA ILE A 31 10.89 -2.93 9.09
C ILE A 31 11.87 -4.07 8.80
N HIS A 32 11.97 -4.99 9.75
CA HIS A 32 12.71 -6.23 9.58
C HIS A 32 11.72 -7.38 9.74
N SER A 33 11.54 -8.17 8.67
CA SER A 33 10.55 -9.23 8.62
C SER A 33 11.20 -10.60 8.74
N HIS A 34 10.57 -11.48 9.52
CA HIS A 34 10.91 -12.90 9.59
C HIS A 34 9.69 -13.68 9.12
N TYR A 35 9.90 -14.63 8.20
CA TYR A 35 8.79 -15.34 7.59
C TYR A 35 9.23 -16.70 7.05
N PHE A 36 8.26 -17.55 6.73
CA PHE A 36 8.51 -18.80 6.02
C PHE A 36 8.25 -18.60 4.53
N TRP A 37 9.20 -19.09 3.74
CA TRP A 37 9.06 -19.11 2.29
C TRP A 37 9.65 -20.41 1.78
N GLN A 38 8.84 -21.19 1.05
CA GLN A 38 9.25 -22.49 0.50
C GLN A 38 9.85 -23.42 1.56
N GLY A 39 9.22 -23.43 2.74
CA GLY A 39 9.61 -24.29 3.85
C GLY A 39 10.83 -23.84 4.63
N LYS A 40 11.37 -22.67 4.35
CA LYS A 40 12.55 -22.13 5.03
C LYS A 40 12.21 -20.86 5.80
N HIS A 41 12.88 -20.68 6.93
CA HIS A 41 12.85 -19.42 7.66
C HIS A 41 13.74 -18.41 6.95
N GLU A 42 13.12 -17.33 6.51
CA GLU A 42 13.80 -16.22 5.85
C GLU A 42 13.70 -14.98 6.72
N SER A 43 14.62 -14.05 6.52
CA SER A 43 14.50 -12.71 7.09
C SER A 43 14.98 -11.68 6.08
N ALA A 44 14.36 -10.51 6.11
CA ALA A 44 14.72 -9.43 5.20
C ALA A 44 14.36 -8.08 5.80
N GLN A 45 15.15 -7.08 5.45
CA GLN A 45 14.75 -5.70 5.65
C GLN A 45 13.79 -5.33 4.53
N GLU A 46 12.69 -4.69 4.91
CA GLU A 46 11.66 -4.29 3.97
C GLU A 46 11.16 -2.89 4.31
N VAL A 47 10.40 -2.31 3.40
CA VAL A 47 9.67 -1.06 3.65
C VAL A 47 8.18 -1.39 3.67
N GLN A 48 7.53 -1.07 4.79
CA GLN A 48 6.09 -1.23 4.94
C GLN A 48 5.39 0.02 4.45
N LEU A 49 4.35 -0.17 3.64
CA LEU A 49 3.52 0.92 3.15
C LEU A 49 2.14 0.82 3.80
N LEU A 50 1.80 1.83 4.58
CA LEU A 50 0.46 1.97 5.14
C LEU A 50 -0.31 2.93 4.23
N ILE A 51 -1.30 2.41 3.54
CA ILE A 51 -2.01 3.10 2.47
C ILE A 51 -3.40 3.51 2.96
N LYS A 52 -3.74 4.78 2.80
CA LYS A 52 -5.06 5.30 3.16
C LYS A 52 -5.83 5.59 1.88
N THR A 53 -7.02 5.01 1.77
CA THR A 53 -7.89 5.18 0.62
C THR A 53 -9.35 5.00 1.04
N THR A 54 -10.25 5.10 0.09
CA THR A 54 -11.68 4.91 0.32
C THR A 54 -12.11 3.53 -0.17
N GLN A 55 -13.24 3.04 0.34
CA GLN A 55 -13.75 1.71 0.02
C GLN A 55 -13.98 1.52 -1.49
N ASP A 56 -14.44 2.57 -2.17
CA ASP A 56 -14.72 2.50 -3.60
C ASP A 56 -13.47 2.38 -4.48
N ARG A 57 -12.27 2.62 -3.92
CA ARG A 57 -11.00 2.47 -4.66
C ARG A 57 -10.32 1.13 -4.37
N LEU A 58 -10.82 0.35 -3.44
CA LEU A 58 -10.11 -0.83 -2.93
C LEU A 58 -9.82 -1.87 -4.02
N ASP A 59 -10.80 -2.18 -4.86
CA ASP A 59 -10.62 -3.20 -5.91
C ASP A 59 -9.60 -2.75 -6.95
N ALA A 60 -9.71 -1.50 -7.41
CA ALA A 60 -8.75 -0.94 -8.37
C ALA A 60 -7.34 -0.83 -7.78
N LEU A 61 -7.25 -0.51 -6.49
CA LEU A 61 -5.98 -0.47 -5.78
C LEU A 61 -5.33 -1.86 -5.72
N HIS A 62 -6.10 -2.88 -5.36
CA HIS A 62 -5.59 -4.25 -5.31
C HIS A 62 -5.05 -4.70 -6.68
N GLU A 63 -5.80 -4.40 -7.74
CA GLU A 63 -5.37 -4.72 -9.10
C GLU A 63 -4.06 -4.02 -9.45
N ALA A 64 -3.92 -2.73 -9.10
CA ALA A 64 -2.71 -1.98 -9.35
C ALA A 64 -1.52 -2.54 -8.55
N ILE A 65 -1.73 -2.92 -7.28
CA ILE A 65 -0.68 -3.56 -6.47
C ILE A 65 -0.22 -4.85 -7.13
N SER A 66 -1.14 -5.67 -7.62
CA SER A 66 -0.79 -6.93 -8.29
C SER A 66 0.05 -6.70 -9.55
N ASP A 67 -0.23 -5.62 -10.28
CA ASP A 67 0.50 -5.31 -11.52
C ASP A 67 1.86 -4.64 -11.28
N LEU A 68 1.96 -3.81 -10.25
CA LEU A 68 3.11 -2.93 -10.04
C LEU A 68 4.13 -3.45 -9.04
N HIS A 69 3.72 -4.36 -8.15
CA HIS A 69 4.59 -4.82 -7.07
C HIS A 69 5.75 -5.67 -7.59
N SER A 70 6.91 -5.54 -6.96
CA SER A 70 8.10 -6.28 -7.36
C SER A 70 8.07 -7.75 -6.94
N TYR A 71 7.25 -8.12 -5.96
CA TYR A 71 7.15 -9.51 -5.49
C TYR A 71 6.12 -10.28 -6.32
N GLU A 72 6.38 -11.59 -6.48
CA GLU A 72 5.43 -12.51 -7.09
C GLU A 72 4.16 -12.64 -6.25
N THR A 73 4.31 -12.74 -4.92
CA THR A 73 3.21 -12.82 -3.97
C THR A 73 3.35 -11.70 -2.95
N PRO A 74 2.85 -10.49 -3.25
CA PRO A 74 2.96 -9.38 -2.32
C PRO A 74 2.06 -9.55 -1.11
N GLU A 75 2.50 -9.03 0.04
CA GLU A 75 1.61 -8.86 1.18
C GLU A 75 0.48 -7.91 0.77
N TRP A 76 -0.74 -8.31 1.04
CA TRP A 76 -1.91 -7.47 0.81
C TRP A 76 -2.87 -7.65 1.95
N LEU A 77 -2.94 -6.64 2.82
CA LEU A 77 -3.83 -6.62 3.96
C LEU A 77 -4.66 -5.35 3.90
N HIS A 78 -5.94 -5.46 4.18
CA HIS A 78 -6.79 -4.28 4.26
C HIS A 78 -7.83 -4.44 5.35
N TRP A 79 -8.23 -3.31 5.94
CA TRP A 79 -9.26 -3.25 6.96
C TRP A 79 -9.88 -1.87 6.95
N SER A 80 -11.10 -1.79 7.44
CA SER A 80 -11.82 -0.53 7.56
C SER A 80 -11.51 0.12 8.90
N VAL A 81 -11.37 1.44 8.87
CA VAL A 81 -11.18 2.23 10.09
C VAL A 81 -12.14 3.40 10.10
N SER A 82 -12.47 3.86 11.30
CA SER A 82 -13.18 5.12 11.48
C SER A 82 -12.20 6.27 11.42
N ALA A 83 -12.58 7.35 10.76
CA ALA A 83 -11.77 8.55 10.64
C ALA A 83 -12.57 9.77 11.08
N SER A 84 -11.87 10.83 11.48
CA SER A 84 -12.52 12.11 11.73
C SER A 84 -13.18 12.62 10.46
N ASP A 85 -14.26 13.37 10.59
CA ASP A 85 -14.97 13.93 9.43
C ASP A 85 -14.06 14.75 8.51
N PRO A 86 -13.20 15.65 9.02
CA PRO A 86 -12.30 16.41 8.15
C PRO A 86 -11.30 15.53 7.39
N TYR A 87 -10.74 14.52 8.05
CA TYR A 87 -9.79 13.62 7.41
C TYR A 87 -10.46 12.76 6.34
N ALA A 88 -11.64 12.22 6.65
CA ALA A 88 -12.41 11.42 5.71
C ALA A 88 -12.79 12.23 4.46
N ALA A 89 -13.20 13.49 4.65
CA ALA A 89 -13.53 14.39 3.54
C ALA A 89 -12.31 14.68 2.67
N TRP A 90 -11.16 14.92 3.30
CA TRP A 90 -9.91 15.14 2.59
C TRP A 90 -9.53 13.92 1.75
N ALA A 91 -9.57 12.72 2.35
CA ALA A 91 -9.22 11.49 1.65
C ALA A 91 -10.14 11.22 0.46
N ALA A 92 -11.45 11.41 0.65
CA ALA A 92 -12.43 11.23 -0.43
C ALA A 92 -12.17 12.20 -1.60
N ALA A 93 -11.84 13.47 -1.30
CA ALA A 93 -11.51 14.44 -2.33
C ALA A 93 -10.21 14.09 -3.06
N ALA A 94 -9.21 13.58 -2.33
CA ALA A 94 -7.91 13.21 -2.90
C ALA A 94 -8.01 12.11 -3.95
N VAL A 95 -8.94 11.16 -3.77
CA VAL A 95 -9.13 10.03 -4.71
C VAL A 95 -10.26 10.28 -5.72
N ASN A 96 -10.84 11.46 -5.70
CA ASN A 96 -11.90 11.81 -6.64
C ASN A 96 -11.30 12.12 -8.01
N THR A 97 -11.73 11.38 -9.04
CA THR A 97 -11.24 11.52 -10.40
C THR A 97 -12.22 12.25 -11.33
N ALA A 98 -13.37 12.63 -10.80
CA ALA A 98 -14.41 13.30 -11.58
C ALA A 98 -14.10 14.78 -11.84
#